data_1ca239e40a1d8f0a2835fbfe85c0f217
#
_entry.id   1ca239e40a1d8f0a2835fbfe85c0f217
#
_cell.length_a   1.000
_cell.length_b   1.000
_cell.length_c   1.000
_cell.angle_alpha   90.00
_cell.angle_beta   90.00
_cell.angle_gamma   90.00
#
_symmetry.space_group_name_H-M   'P 1'
#
loop_
_entity.id
_entity.type
_entity.pdbx_description
1 polymer ?
#
loop_
_entity_poly.entity_id
_entity_poly.type
_entity_poly.pdbx_seq_one_letter_code
_entity_poly.pdbx_strand_id
1 'polypeptide(L)'
;IKNGDLQARETFVKGNLRLVLSVIQRFNNRGENVDDLFQVGCIGLIKAIDNFDLSQNVQFSTYAVPMIIGEIRRYLRDNNSIRVSRSLKDIAYKAMHVKERLISKNSKEPTISEIAKELDLPKEDVVFALDAIADPVSLFEPIYHDGGEAIYVMDQVKDTKNVDENWLENIALSEAMKHLDEREKHILNLRFFQSRTQME
;
A
#
# COMPACT_ATOMS: atom_id res chain seq x y z
N ILE A 1 23.15 16.63 -27.49
CA ILE A 1 21.89 16.31 -26.83
C ILE A 1 20.99 17.57 -26.78
N LYS A 2 21.45 18.69 -26.25
CA LYS A 2 20.65 19.95 -26.16
C LYS A 2 20.26 20.51 -27.55
N ASN A 3 20.94 20.12 -28.62
CA ASN A 3 20.63 20.51 -30.00
C ASN A 3 19.64 19.57 -30.72
N GLY A 4 18.95 18.66 -29.98
CA GLY A 4 17.96 17.74 -30.54
C GLY A 4 18.53 16.47 -31.16
N ASP A 5 19.82 16.18 -30.99
CA ASP A 5 20.44 14.96 -31.49
C ASP A 5 19.99 13.74 -30.65
N LEU A 6 19.01 12.99 -31.21
CA LEU A 6 18.44 11.80 -30.59
C LEU A 6 19.44 10.66 -30.50
N GLN A 7 20.33 10.52 -31.51
CA GLN A 7 21.30 9.45 -31.55
C GLN A 7 22.40 9.62 -30.49
N ALA A 8 22.85 10.85 -30.28
CA ALA A 8 23.78 11.17 -29.20
C ALA A 8 23.12 10.95 -27.82
N ARG A 9 21.83 11.28 -27.67
CA ARG A 9 21.07 11.04 -26.44
C ARG A 9 20.96 9.54 -26.12
N GLU A 10 20.61 8.73 -27.09
CA GLU A 10 20.51 7.28 -26.95
C GLU A 10 21.84 6.65 -26.57
N THR A 11 22.93 7.04 -27.25
CA THR A 11 24.27 6.57 -26.96
C THR A 11 24.70 6.94 -25.54
N PHE A 12 24.37 8.14 -25.08
CA PHE A 12 24.70 8.61 -23.74
C PHE A 12 23.91 7.87 -22.67
N VAL A 13 22.60 7.60 -22.89
CA VAL A 13 21.78 6.78 -22.00
C VAL A 13 22.36 5.38 -21.87
N LYS A 14 22.63 4.70 -23.02
CA LYS A 14 23.21 3.35 -23.03
C LYS A 14 24.55 3.27 -22.29
N GLY A 15 25.42 4.26 -22.47
CA GLY A 15 26.71 4.32 -21.80
C GLY A 15 26.62 4.49 -20.27
N ASN A 16 25.50 5.01 -19.76
CA ASN A 16 25.31 5.27 -18.32
C ASN A 16 24.38 4.26 -17.62
N LEU A 17 23.87 3.22 -18.28
CA LEU A 17 23.02 2.19 -17.67
C LEU A 17 23.71 1.48 -16.50
N ARG A 18 25.01 1.30 -16.56
CA ARG A 18 25.80 0.72 -15.48
C ARG A 18 25.71 1.53 -14.16
N LEU A 19 25.55 2.85 -14.27
CA LEU A 19 25.33 3.72 -13.11
C LEU A 19 24.00 3.39 -12.43
N VAL A 20 22.94 3.15 -13.20
CA VAL A 20 21.62 2.72 -12.68
C VAL A 20 21.76 1.42 -11.91
N LEU A 21 22.43 0.40 -12.50
CA LEU A 21 22.65 -0.89 -11.84
C LEU A 21 23.37 -0.75 -10.50
N SER A 22 24.39 0.10 -10.42
CA SER A 22 25.12 0.34 -9.17
C SER A 22 24.28 0.98 -8.08
N VAL A 23 23.28 1.79 -8.47
CA VAL A 23 22.35 2.41 -7.52
C VAL A 23 21.32 1.41 -7.01
N ILE A 24 20.80 0.56 -7.90
CA ILE A 24 19.75 -0.43 -7.57
C ILE A 24 20.25 -1.44 -6.52
N GLN A 25 21.52 -1.82 -6.54
CA GLN A 25 22.09 -2.73 -5.55
C GLN A 25 21.81 -2.30 -4.09
N ARG A 26 21.62 -1.00 -3.85
CA ARG A 26 21.28 -0.46 -2.52
C ARG A 26 19.82 -0.73 -2.10
N PHE A 27 18.99 -1.19 -3.03
CA PHE A 27 17.56 -1.43 -2.84
C PHE A 27 17.15 -2.91 -2.96
N ASN A 28 18.11 -3.83 -3.18
CA ASN A 28 17.85 -5.26 -3.41
C ASN A 28 17.07 -5.98 -2.29
N ASN A 29 17.03 -5.42 -1.06
CA ASN A 29 16.38 -6.06 0.09
C ASN A 29 14.98 -5.48 0.40
N ARG A 30 14.31 -4.86 -0.60
CA ARG A 30 13.03 -4.21 -0.43
C ARG A 30 11.82 -5.02 -0.93
N GLY A 31 12.03 -6.28 -1.37
CA GLY A 31 10.95 -7.15 -1.84
C GLY A 31 10.43 -6.84 -3.26
N GLU A 32 10.93 -5.79 -3.89
CA GLU A 32 10.52 -5.38 -5.23
C GLU A 32 11.31 -6.09 -6.34
N ASN A 33 10.69 -6.24 -7.51
CA ASN A 33 11.37 -6.81 -8.67
C ASN A 33 12.52 -5.88 -9.12
N VAL A 34 13.70 -6.47 -9.28
CA VAL A 34 14.91 -5.75 -9.71
C VAL A 34 14.76 -5.11 -11.10
N ASP A 35 14.01 -5.77 -12.00
CA ASP A 35 13.75 -5.25 -13.34
C ASP A 35 12.87 -3.99 -13.30
N ASP A 36 11.88 -3.94 -12.42
CA ASP A 36 11.04 -2.77 -12.23
C ASP A 36 11.85 -1.60 -11.64
N LEU A 37 12.68 -1.88 -10.65
CA LEU A 37 13.60 -0.89 -10.09
C LEU A 37 14.58 -0.36 -11.16
N PHE A 38 15.02 -1.24 -12.08
CA PHE A 38 15.89 -0.85 -13.18
C PHE A 38 15.18 0.08 -14.16
N GLN A 39 13.95 -0.24 -14.55
CA GLN A 39 13.15 0.61 -15.45
C GLN A 39 12.91 2.00 -14.82
N VAL A 40 12.53 2.04 -13.55
CA VAL A 40 12.34 3.29 -12.82
C VAL A 40 13.64 4.07 -12.66
N GLY A 41 14.73 3.36 -12.40
CA GLY A 41 16.07 3.97 -12.34
C GLY A 41 16.49 4.57 -13.70
N CYS A 42 16.15 3.92 -14.81
CA CYS A 42 16.38 4.43 -16.16
C CYS A 42 15.56 5.71 -16.43
N ILE A 43 14.31 5.80 -15.92
CA ILE A 43 13.52 7.04 -15.99
C ILE A 43 14.25 8.17 -15.25
N GLY A 44 14.78 7.89 -14.07
CA GLY A 44 15.59 8.84 -13.31
C GLY A 44 16.84 9.32 -14.04
N LEU A 45 17.55 8.38 -14.70
CA LEU A 45 18.70 8.67 -15.55
C LEU A 45 18.32 9.58 -16.73
N ILE A 46 17.24 9.28 -17.43
CA ILE A 46 16.75 10.07 -18.57
C ILE A 46 16.41 11.48 -18.12
N LYS A 47 15.68 11.64 -17.02
CA LYS A 47 15.38 12.96 -16.44
C LYS A 47 16.66 13.73 -16.06
N ALA A 48 17.66 13.02 -15.54
CA ALA A 48 18.95 13.63 -15.23
C ALA A 48 19.67 14.13 -16.48
N ILE A 49 19.64 13.37 -17.58
CA ILE A 49 20.25 13.75 -18.86
C ILE A 49 19.57 14.99 -19.45
N ASP A 50 18.24 15.00 -19.43
CA ASP A 50 17.45 16.10 -20.02
C ASP A 50 17.60 17.41 -19.24
N ASN A 51 17.78 17.33 -17.92
CA ASN A 51 17.87 18.51 -17.03
C ASN A 51 19.30 18.90 -16.63
N PHE A 52 20.33 18.14 -17.09
CA PHE A 52 21.72 18.45 -16.70
C PHE A 52 22.21 19.78 -17.30
N ASP A 53 22.72 20.65 -16.46
CA ASP A 53 23.29 21.90 -16.86
C ASP A 53 24.83 21.82 -16.88
N LEU A 54 25.40 22.00 -18.07
CA LEU A 54 26.85 21.98 -18.32
C LEU A 54 27.58 23.19 -17.72
N SER A 55 26.87 24.30 -17.40
CA SER A 55 27.47 25.48 -16.78
C SER A 55 27.87 25.25 -15.33
N GLN A 56 27.23 24.25 -14.68
CA GLN A 56 27.55 23.86 -13.32
C GLN A 56 28.77 22.94 -13.34
N ASN A 57 29.88 23.36 -12.85
CA ASN A 57 31.14 22.61 -12.85
C ASN A 57 31.09 21.33 -11.97
N VAL A 58 30.12 20.45 -12.23
CA VAL A 58 29.81 19.19 -11.51
C VAL A 58 29.87 18.03 -12.47
N GLN A 59 30.37 16.88 -12.03
CA GLN A 59 30.31 15.65 -12.83
C GLN A 59 28.85 15.17 -12.99
N PHE A 60 28.52 14.67 -14.19
CA PHE A 60 27.18 14.13 -14.49
C PHE A 60 26.73 13.06 -13.47
N SER A 61 27.62 12.15 -13.09
CA SER A 61 27.29 11.10 -12.11
C SER A 61 26.86 11.65 -10.75
N THR A 62 27.48 12.74 -10.30
CA THR A 62 27.13 13.40 -9.03
C THR A 62 25.72 13.98 -9.06
N TYR A 63 25.27 14.46 -10.21
CA TYR A 63 23.92 14.96 -10.43
C TYR A 63 22.91 13.82 -10.68
N ALA A 64 23.27 12.80 -11.48
CA ALA A 64 22.37 11.74 -11.88
C ALA A 64 22.03 10.77 -10.75
N VAL A 65 22.98 10.43 -9.86
CA VAL A 65 22.74 9.47 -8.76
C VAL A 65 21.60 9.91 -7.82
N PRO A 66 21.56 11.15 -7.31
CA PRO A 66 20.41 11.62 -6.52
C PRO A 66 19.08 11.58 -7.27
N MET A 67 19.07 11.87 -8.57
CA MET A 67 17.88 11.84 -9.41
C MET A 67 17.34 10.40 -9.56
N ILE A 68 18.23 9.43 -9.84
CA ILE A 68 17.90 8.02 -9.92
C ILE A 68 17.34 7.52 -8.57
N ILE A 69 18.03 7.81 -7.47
CA ILE A 69 17.57 7.46 -6.12
C ILE A 69 16.21 8.08 -5.81
N GLY A 70 16.00 9.33 -6.21
CA GLY A 70 14.73 10.03 -6.03
C GLY A 70 13.56 9.37 -6.71
N GLU A 71 13.71 8.93 -7.98
CA GLU A 71 12.67 8.21 -8.72
C GLU A 71 12.41 6.82 -8.11
N ILE A 72 13.46 6.08 -7.74
CA ILE A 72 13.30 4.77 -7.09
C ILE A 72 12.57 4.90 -5.75
N ARG A 73 12.95 5.86 -4.90
CA ARG A 73 12.26 6.11 -3.64
C ARG A 73 10.81 6.53 -3.82
N ARG A 74 10.52 7.30 -4.87
CA ARG A 74 9.16 7.69 -5.23
C ARG A 74 8.33 6.47 -5.62
N TYR A 75 8.87 5.62 -6.49
CA TYR A 75 8.24 4.37 -6.90
C TYR A 75 7.94 3.48 -5.68
N LEU A 76 8.94 3.17 -4.85
CA LEU A 76 8.79 2.35 -3.65
C LEU A 76 7.73 2.89 -2.67
N ARG A 77 7.58 4.20 -2.59
CA ARG A 77 6.56 4.82 -1.75
C ARG A 77 5.16 4.69 -2.34
N ASP A 78 5.04 4.78 -3.67
CA ASP A 78 3.75 4.87 -4.36
C ASP A 78 3.25 3.49 -4.85
N ASN A 79 4.13 2.46 -4.91
CA ASN A 79 3.86 1.10 -5.40
C ASN A 79 3.33 0.14 -4.31
N ASN A 80 2.58 0.61 -3.35
CA ASN A 80 1.94 -0.26 -2.37
C ASN A 80 0.57 -0.71 -2.88
N SER A 81 0.19 -1.96 -2.60
CA SER A 81 -1.12 -2.54 -2.95
C SER A 81 -2.29 -1.72 -2.37
N ILE A 82 -2.11 -1.16 -1.18
CA ILE A 82 -3.06 -0.28 -0.51
C ILE A 82 -2.46 1.11 -0.38
N ARG A 83 -3.21 2.13 -0.82
CA ARG A 83 -2.78 3.53 -0.71
C ARG A 83 -2.91 4.03 0.73
N VAL A 84 -1.78 4.25 1.38
CA VAL A 84 -1.71 4.86 2.72
C VAL A 84 -1.31 6.33 2.61
N SER A 85 -1.92 7.21 3.41
CA SER A 85 -1.58 8.63 3.45
C SER A 85 -0.13 8.87 3.89
N ARG A 86 0.47 9.97 3.44
CA ARG A 86 1.86 10.29 3.79
C ARG A 86 2.04 10.50 5.29
N SER A 87 1.09 11.18 5.93
CA SER A 87 1.13 11.43 7.38
C SER A 87 1.15 10.14 8.19
N LEU A 88 0.34 9.15 7.83
CA LEU A 88 0.34 7.85 8.49
C LEU A 88 1.65 7.08 8.27
N LYS A 89 2.18 7.10 7.04
CA LYS A 89 3.49 6.50 6.75
C LYS A 89 4.60 7.14 7.59
N ASP A 90 4.60 8.47 7.71
CA ASP A 90 5.60 9.19 8.49
C ASP A 90 5.52 8.84 9.98
N ILE A 91 4.31 8.73 10.54
CA ILE A 91 4.11 8.28 11.93
C ILE A 91 4.61 6.86 12.10
N ALA A 92 4.24 5.95 11.20
CA ALA A 92 4.64 4.55 11.25
C ALA A 92 6.17 4.37 11.18
N TYR A 93 6.85 5.08 10.25
CA TYR A 93 8.32 5.04 10.19
C TYR A 93 9.00 5.59 11.44
N LYS A 94 8.48 6.68 12.02
CA LYS A 94 8.97 7.19 13.30
C LYS A 94 8.76 6.19 14.42
N ALA A 95 7.60 5.53 14.47
CA ALA A 95 7.28 4.50 15.45
C ALA A 95 8.23 3.29 15.36
N MET A 96 8.50 2.80 14.15
CA MET A 96 9.47 1.72 13.91
C MET A 96 10.89 2.12 14.36
N HIS A 97 11.32 3.32 14.02
CA HIS A 97 12.66 3.80 14.42
C HIS A 97 12.77 3.96 15.94
N VAL A 98 11.73 4.45 16.61
CA VAL A 98 11.68 4.52 18.08
C VAL A 98 11.68 3.11 18.69
N LYS A 99 10.91 2.19 18.11
CA LYS A 99 10.91 0.76 18.53
C LYS A 99 12.33 0.18 18.50
N GLU A 100 13.03 0.31 17.38
CA GLU A 100 14.41 -0.18 17.22
C GLU A 100 15.38 0.46 18.23
N ARG A 101 15.26 1.76 18.43
CA ARG A 101 16.08 2.50 19.40
C ARG A 101 15.85 2.03 20.84
N LEU A 102 14.59 1.82 21.23
CA LEU A 102 14.23 1.34 22.56
C LEU A 102 14.68 -0.12 22.78
N ILE A 103 14.56 -0.97 21.75
CA ILE A 103 15.10 -2.35 21.81
C ILE A 103 16.62 -2.32 22.03
N SER A 104 17.34 -1.49 21.28
CA SER A 104 18.81 -1.38 21.41
C SER A 104 19.22 -0.85 22.79
N LYS A 105 18.41 0.02 23.39
CA LYS A 105 18.70 0.63 24.71
C LYS A 105 18.34 -0.28 25.88
N ASN A 106 17.21 -0.96 25.80
CA ASN A 106 16.62 -1.68 26.93
C ASN A 106 16.75 -3.20 26.81
N SER A 107 17.23 -3.74 25.65
CA SER A 107 17.28 -5.16 25.32
C SER A 107 15.95 -5.90 25.51
N LYS A 108 14.83 -5.16 25.49
CA LYS A 108 13.45 -5.64 25.65
C LYS A 108 12.57 -5.01 24.60
N GLU A 109 11.56 -5.74 24.13
CA GLU A 109 10.58 -5.21 23.20
C GLU A 109 9.72 -4.15 23.88
N PRO A 110 9.66 -2.91 23.35
CA PRO A 110 8.89 -1.83 23.95
C PRO A 110 7.39 -2.03 23.70
N THR A 111 6.59 -1.60 24.66
CA THR A 111 5.15 -1.54 24.53
C THR A 111 4.74 -0.37 23.63
N ILE A 112 3.54 -0.47 23.02
CA ILE A 112 2.97 0.64 22.21
C ILE A 112 2.85 1.92 23.03
N SER A 113 2.59 1.80 24.33
CA SER A 113 2.52 2.94 25.26
C SER A 113 3.85 3.68 25.41
N GLU A 114 4.96 2.96 25.41
CA GLU A 114 6.30 3.54 25.50
C GLU A 114 6.68 4.23 24.19
N ILE A 115 6.31 3.63 23.04
CA ILE A 115 6.54 4.22 21.72
C ILE A 115 5.71 5.51 21.57
N ALA A 116 4.43 5.47 21.94
CA ALA A 116 3.52 6.62 21.87
C ALA A 116 4.00 7.78 22.74
N LYS A 117 4.47 7.48 23.97
CA LYS A 117 5.03 8.47 24.88
C LYS A 117 6.30 9.13 24.34
N GLU A 118 7.17 8.35 23.68
CA GLU A 118 8.42 8.88 23.11
C GLU A 118 8.16 9.73 21.86
N LEU A 119 7.06 9.45 21.13
CA LEU A 119 6.63 10.23 19.96
C LEU A 119 5.75 11.42 20.31
N ASP A 120 5.29 11.54 21.55
CA ASP A 120 4.28 12.52 21.99
C ASP A 120 2.99 12.45 21.15
N LEU A 121 2.51 11.22 20.91
CA LEU A 121 1.31 10.93 20.11
C LEU A 121 0.33 10.04 20.90
N PRO A 122 -0.99 10.11 20.60
CA PRO A 122 -1.97 9.17 21.12
C PRO A 122 -1.62 7.73 20.74
N LYS A 123 -1.93 6.76 21.61
CA LYS A 123 -1.67 5.33 21.34
C LYS A 123 -2.44 4.83 20.14
N GLU A 124 -3.65 5.30 19.97
CA GLU A 124 -4.56 4.96 18.89
C GLU A 124 -3.96 5.31 17.54
N ASP A 125 -3.34 6.49 17.42
CA ASP A 125 -2.68 6.95 16.19
C ASP A 125 -1.46 6.10 15.85
N VAL A 126 -0.70 5.68 16.85
CA VAL A 126 0.47 4.80 16.65
C VAL A 126 0.04 3.40 16.21
N VAL A 127 -1.00 2.82 16.84
CA VAL A 127 -1.56 1.53 16.43
C VAL A 127 -2.08 1.61 15.00
N PHE A 128 -2.91 2.60 14.72
CA PHE A 128 -3.51 2.80 13.41
C PHE A 128 -2.45 3.00 12.30
N ALA A 129 -1.39 3.73 12.61
CA ALA A 129 -0.30 3.95 11.66
C ALA A 129 0.50 2.66 11.40
N LEU A 130 0.78 1.87 12.43
CA LEU A 130 1.49 0.59 12.28
C LEU A 130 0.66 -0.45 11.51
N ASP A 131 -0.63 -0.53 11.78
CA ASP A 131 -1.55 -1.43 11.06
C ASP A 131 -1.68 -1.01 9.58
N ALA A 132 -1.71 0.30 9.31
CA ALA A 132 -1.85 0.82 7.95
C ALA A 132 -0.67 0.49 7.02
N ILE A 133 0.53 0.25 7.56
CA ILE A 133 1.72 -0.12 6.77
C ILE A 133 1.95 -1.62 6.70
N ALA A 134 1.13 -2.43 7.38
CA ALA A 134 1.24 -3.88 7.30
C ALA A 134 0.96 -4.35 5.87
N ASP A 135 1.81 -5.23 5.36
CA ASP A 135 1.63 -5.79 4.03
C ASP A 135 0.40 -6.70 4.01
N PRO A 136 -0.43 -6.63 2.95
CA PRO A 136 -1.57 -7.53 2.82
C PRO A 136 -1.10 -8.96 2.59
N VAL A 137 -1.72 -9.89 3.29
CA VAL A 137 -1.46 -11.33 3.16
C VAL A 137 -2.27 -11.87 1.96
N SER A 138 -1.69 -12.77 1.18
CA SER A 138 -2.39 -13.42 0.08
C SER A 138 -3.49 -14.34 0.60
N LEU A 139 -4.69 -14.30 0.01
CA LEU A 139 -5.75 -15.25 0.31
C LEU A 139 -5.37 -16.69 -0.05
N PHE A 140 -4.45 -16.86 -1.00
CA PHE A 140 -3.92 -18.14 -1.43
C PHE A 140 -2.63 -18.55 -0.69
N GLU A 141 -2.27 -17.84 0.38
CA GLU A 141 -1.14 -18.24 1.21
C GLU A 141 -1.53 -19.46 2.05
N PRO A 142 -0.77 -20.57 1.98
CA PRO A 142 -1.05 -21.76 2.77
C PRO A 142 -0.70 -21.50 4.23
N ILE A 143 -1.68 -21.69 5.12
CA ILE A 143 -1.49 -21.54 6.57
C ILE A 143 -0.89 -22.82 7.15
N TYR A 144 -1.25 -23.98 6.60
CA TYR A 144 -0.85 -25.27 7.09
C TYR A 144 -0.51 -26.25 5.95
N HIS A 145 0.66 -26.88 6.08
CA HIS A 145 1.15 -27.90 5.16
C HIS A 145 1.59 -29.11 5.98
N ASP A 146 0.75 -30.13 6.07
CA ASP A 146 1.10 -31.38 6.75
C ASP A 146 0.76 -32.60 5.87
N GLY A 147 1.29 -32.62 4.64
CA GLY A 147 1.18 -33.76 3.74
C GLY A 147 -0.20 -34.06 3.15
N GLY A 148 -1.23 -33.27 3.48
CA GLY A 148 -2.59 -33.31 2.94
C GLY A 148 -2.92 -32.14 2.02
N GLU A 149 -4.20 -31.87 1.79
CA GLU A 149 -4.64 -30.65 1.10
C GLU A 149 -4.25 -29.41 1.92
N ALA A 150 -3.64 -28.44 1.24
CA ALA A 150 -3.22 -27.20 1.87
C ALA A 150 -4.45 -26.36 2.30
N ILE A 151 -4.47 -25.91 3.55
CA ILE A 151 -5.48 -24.97 4.04
C ILE A 151 -4.97 -23.55 3.76
N TYR A 152 -5.77 -22.78 3.03
CA TYR A 152 -5.46 -21.42 2.63
C TYR A 152 -6.09 -20.39 3.56
N VAL A 153 -5.55 -19.16 3.56
CA VAL A 153 -6.14 -18.03 4.32
C VAL A 153 -7.61 -17.81 3.93
N MET A 154 -7.96 -17.99 2.65
CA MET A 154 -9.34 -17.82 2.18
C MET A 154 -10.34 -18.79 2.82
N ASP A 155 -9.89 -20.00 3.20
CA ASP A 155 -10.75 -21.02 3.82
C ASP A 155 -11.15 -20.63 5.26
N GLN A 156 -10.40 -19.70 5.87
CA GLN A 156 -10.69 -19.17 7.20
C GLN A 156 -11.54 -17.89 7.18
N VAL A 157 -11.71 -17.26 6.00
CA VAL A 157 -12.51 -16.04 5.88
C VAL A 157 -14.00 -16.40 5.93
N LYS A 158 -14.64 -16.05 7.05
CA LYS A 158 -16.06 -16.29 7.28
C LYS A 158 -16.91 -15.27 6.50
N ASP A 159 -17.94 -15.74 5.80
CA ASP A 159 -18.97 -14.88 5.23
C ASP A 159 -19.92 -14.40 6.35
N THR A 160 -19.80 -13.13 6.70
CA THR A 160 -20.63 -12.50 7.75
C THR A 160 -21.95 -11.94 7.22
N LYS A 161 -22.14 -11.88 5.90
CA LYS A 161 -23.35 -11.34 5.29
C LYS A 161 -24.41 -12.40 5.04
N ASN A 162 -23.98 -13.62 4.70
CA ASN A 162 -24.88 -14.76 4.40
C ASN A 162 -24.88 -15.76 5.57
N VAL A 163 -25.26 -15.28 6.75
CA VAL A 163 -25.44 -16.16 7.91
C VAL A 163 -26.78 -16.87 7.78
N ASP A 164 -26.85 -18.16 8.18
CA ASP A 164 -28.08 -18.97 8.12
C ASP A 164 -29.29 -18.31 8.78
N GLU A 165 -29.07 -17.51 9.83
CA GLU A 165 -30.08 -16.71 10.52
C GLU A 165 -30.75 -15.70 9.57
N ASN A 166 -29.95 -14.95 8.76
CA ASN A 166 -30.45 -13.99 7.79
C ASN A 166 -31.28 -14.67 6.70
N TRP A 167 -30.92 -15.90 6.32
CA TRP A 167 -31.64 -16.65 5.31
C TRP A 167 -33.01 -17.12 5.85
N LEU A 168 -33.05 -17.63 7.10
CA LEU A 168 -34.31 -18.02 7.78
C LEU A 168 -35.22 -16.81 7.98
N GLU A 169 -34.68 -15.65 8.40
CA GLU A 169 -35.45 -14.41 8.53
C GLU A 169 -36.01 -13.95 7.18
N ASN A 170 -35.25 -14.02 6.11
CA ASN A 170 -35.72 -13.67 4.77
C ASN A 170 -36.83 -14.58 4.27
N ILE A 171 -36.76 -15.89 4.55
CA ILE A 171 -37.84 -16.85 4.22
C ILE A 171 -39.07 -16.53 5.04
N ALA A 172 -38.94 -16.35 6.36
CA ALA A 172 -40.05 -16.01 7.24
C ALA A 172 -40.72 -14.69 6.85
N LEU A 173 -39.92 -13.67 6.50
CA LEU A 173 -40.41 -12.39 6.00
C LEU A 173 -41.13 -12.56 4.67
N SER A 174 -40.58 -13.33 3.75
CA SER A 174 -41.20 -13.59 2.44
C SER A 174 -42.53 -14.33 2.59
N GLU A 175 -42.64 -15.29 3.52
CA GLU A 175 -43.88 -15.98 3.80
C GLU A 175 -44.91 -15.07 4.47
N ALA A 176 -44.51 -14.27 5.46
CA ALA A 176 -45.38 -13.28 6.07
C ALA A 176 -45.92 -12.25 5.06
N MET A 177 -45.09 -11.81 4.12
CA MET A 177 -45.50 -10.89 3.05
C MET A 177 -46.54 -11.46 2.09
N LYS A 178 -46.65 -12.80 1.94
CA LYS A 178 -47.68 -13.42 1.10
C LYS A 178 -49.08 -13.26 1.69
N HIS A 179 -49.21 -13.21 3.01
CA HIS A 179 -50.48 -13.07 3.72
C HIS A 179 -51.01 -11.63 3.77
N LEU A 180 -50.23 -10.65 3.36
CA LEU A 180 -50.60 -9.23 3.32
C LEU A 180 -51.45 -8.91 2.08
N ASP A 181 -52.39 -7.96 2.25
CA ASP A 181 -53.17 -7.40 1.14
C ASP A 181 -52.29 -6.51 0.22
N GLU A 182 -52.67 -6.33 -1.03
CA GLU A 182 -51.92 -5.56 -2.03
C GLU A 182 -51.68 -4.09 -1.58
N ARG A 183 -52.64 -3.52 -0.84
CA ARG A 183 -52.50 -2.18 -0.26
C ARG A 183 -51.43 -2.13 0.84
N GLU A 184 -51.36 -3.12 1.68
CA GLU A 184 -50.38 -3.25 2.76
C GLU A 184 -48.97 -3.47 2.20
N LYS A 185 -48.83 -4.34 1.22
CA LYS A 185 -47.57 -4.56 0.48
C LYS A 185 -47.07 -3.27 -0.16
N HIS A 186 -47.99 -2.50 -0.75
CA HIS A 186 -47.64 -1.22 -1.38
C HIS A 186 -47.13 -0.19 -0.36
N ILE A 187 -47.80 -0.10 0.79
CA ILE A 187 -47.38 0.80 1.90
C ILE A 187 -45.99 0.42 2.42
N LEU A 188 -45.76 -0.89 2.63
CA LEU A 188 -44.44 -1.37 3.10
C LEU A 188 -43.34 -1.08 2.08
N ASN A 189 -43.63 -1.28 0.79
CA ASN A 189 -42.67 -0.97 -0.27
C ASN A 189 -42.31 0.51 -0.30
N LEU A 190 -43.30 1.41 -0.22
CA LEU A 190 -43.06 2.87 -0.20
C LEU A 190 -42.22 3.25 1.03
N ARG A 191 -42.51 2.69 2.20
CA ARG A 191 -41.84 3.07 3.44
C ARG A 191 -40.42 2.52 3.59
N PHE A 192 -40.18 1.25 3.30
CA PHE A 192 -38.92 0.57 3.58
C PHE A 192 -37.98 0.48 2.37
N PHE A 193 -38.52 0.34 1.17
CA PHE A 193 -37.68 0.26 -0.05
C PHE A 193 -37.51 1.59 -0.76
N GLN A 194 -38.49 2.50 -0.67
CA GLN A 194 -38.41 3.84 -1.26
C GLN A 194 -38.17 4.96 -0.26
N SER A 195 -38.02 4.62 1.03
CA SER A 195 -37.75 5.56 2.13
C SER A 195 -38.70 6.78 2.19
N ARG A 196 -39.97 6.60 1.76
CA ARG A 196 -40.97 7.68 1.82
C ARG A 196 -41.49 7.87 3.24
N THR A 197 -41.81 9.10 3.57
CA THR A 197 -42.40 9.46 4.86
C THR A 197 -43.92 9.20 4.87
N GLN A 198 -44.50 9.13 6.06
CA GLN A 198 -45.96 8.89 6.21
C GLN A 198 -46.83 10.06 5.70
N MET A 199 -46.22 11.20 5.38
CA MET A 199 -46.89 12.40 4.90
C MET A 199 -46.85 12.58 3.36
N GLU A 200 -46.07 11.74 2.69
CA GLU A 200 -46.00 11.66 1.21
C GLU A 200 -46.90 10.55 0.68
#